data_4fcbf1693f6f579ecb106ec2112e7ca0
#
_entry.id   4fcbf1693f6f579ecb106ec2112e7ca0
#
_cell.length_a   1.000
_cell.length_b   1.000
_cell.length_c   1.000
_cell.angle_alpha   90.00
_cell.angle_beta   90.00
_cell.angle_gamma   90.00
#
_symmetry.space_group_name_H-M   'P 1'
#
loop_
_entity.id
_entity.type
_entity.pdbx_description
1 polymer ?
#
loop_
_entity_poly.entity_id
_entity_poly.type
_entity_poly.pdbx_seq_one_letter_code
_entity_poly.pdbx_strand_id
1 'polypeptide(L)'
;MLLGVAGMVGTGKTTLSRALAARFGLQLGLESVDRDNPWLEHFYGEPEGMRTYALHLQLHFLASRFATMRRMRNLGGGWILDRTWYEDAEVFARGLYEQRYMTEAEWELYARLYGELLHAPAARPPRLLIYLHAPLTTILDRIAERGRPKERETRTDYWVALHTRYADWIAGFHRCPVLMVDVRDYDVIGDPSTIEEVAFRVRESLEGEIPQLELSV
;
A
#
# COMPACT_ATOMS: atom_id res chain seq x y z
N MET A 1 13.31 -5.50 -11.17
CA MET A 1 12.86 -5.94 -9.83
C MET A 1 11.73 -5.05 -9.38
N LEU A 2 10.68 -5.58 -8.79
CA LEU A 2 9.58 -4.80 -8.19
C LEU A 2 9.41 -5.24 -6.73
N LEU A 3 9.43 -4.28 -5.82
CA LEU A 3 9.08 -4.46 -4.40
C LEU A 3 7.81 -3.67 -4.08
N GLY A 4 7.03 -4.14 -3.12
CA GLY A 4 5.90 -3.41 -2.57
C GLY A 4 6.08 -3.17 -1.08
N VAL A 5 5.70 -2.00 -0.59
CA VAL A 5 5.60 -1.73 0.86
C VAL A 5 4.14 -1.47 1.17
N ALA A 6 3.58 -2.28 2.04
CA ALA A 6 2.17 -2.24 2.44
C ALA A 6 2.02 -2.02 3.95
N GLY A 7 0.83 -1.64 4.35
CA GLY A 7 0.48 -1.45 5.77
C GLY A 7 -0.42 -0.25 6.01
N MET A 8 -0.96 -0.16 7.19
CA MET A 8 -1.91 0.88 7.59
C MET A 8 -1.26 2.29 7.60
N VAL A 9 -2.08 3.30 7.61
CA VAL A 9 -1.67 4.70 7.86
C VAL A 9 -0.85 4.75 9.16
N GLY A 10 0.22 5.54 9.20
CA GLY A 10 1.07 5.68 10.40
C GLY A 10 2.19 4.65 10.55
N THR A 11 2.23 3.57 9.75
CA THR A 11 3.25 2.50 9.91
C THR A 11 4.64 2.84 9.35
N GLY A 12 4.85 3.98 8.69
CA GLY A 12 6.17 4.36 8.17
C GLY A 12 6.48 3.90 6.75
N LYS A 13 5.48 3.46 5.96
CA LYS A 13 5.67 3.00 4.58
C LYS A 13 6.52 3.92 3.71
N THR A 14 6.18 5.20 3.68
CA THR A 14 6.89 6.19 2.84
C THR A 14 8.34 6.35 3.25
N THR A 15 8.62 6.35 4.55
CA THR A 15 9.99 6.42 5.09
C THR A 15 10.79 5.21 4.65
N LEU A 16 10.25 4.00 4.89
CA LEU A 16 10.91 2.76 4.50
C LEU A 16 11.09 2.66 2.97
N SER A 17 10.05 2.97 2.19
CA SER A 17 10.12 2.91 0.73
C SER A 17 11.22 3.81 0.17
N ARG A 18 11.37 5.03 0.68
CA ARG A 18 12.43 5.97 0.29
C ARG A 18 13.83 5.43 0.64
N ALA A 19 13.97 4.92 1.86
CA ALA A 19 15.24 4.39 2.34
C ALA A 19 15.68 3.14 1.55
N LEU A 20 14.77 2.20 1.32
CA LEU A 20 15.05 1.01 0.52
C LEU A 20 15.28 1.34 -0.96
N ALA A 21 14.56 2.32 -1.51
CA ALA A 21 14.80 2.80 -2.87
C ALA A 21 16.23 3.29 -3.04
N ALA A 22 16.71 4.15 -2.13
CA ALA A 22 18.09 4.63 -2.13
C ALA A 22 19.09 3.49 -1.92
N ARG A 23 18.81 2.58 -0.98
CA ARG A 23 19.71 1.47 -0.60
C ARG A 23 19.89 0.43 -1.70
N PHE A 24 18.84 0.15 -2.48
CA PHE A 24 18.86 -0.86 -3.54
C PHE A 24 18.97 -0.27 -4.96
N GLY A 25 19.11 1.05 -5.09
CA GLY A 25 19.15 1.73 -6.40
C GLY A 25 17.86 1.57 -7.18
N LEU A 26 16.71 1.56 -6.48
CA LEU A 26 15.38 1.40 -7.09
C LEU A 26 14.73 2.75 -7.33
N GLN A 27 13.90 2.80 -8.38
CA GLN A 27 13.01 3.92 -8.60
C GLN A 27 11.82 3.84 -7.63
N LEU A 28 11.38 5.00 -7.14
CA LEU A 28 10.31 5.09 -6.16
C LEU A 28 8.98 5.42 -6.83
N GLY A 29 7.99 4.55 -6.64
CA GLY A 29 6.60 4.79 -6.97
C GLY A 29 5.84 5.24 -5.71
N LEU A 30 5.72 6.57 -5.52
CA LEU A 30 4.94 7.12 -4.42
C LEU A 30 3.45 7.05 -4.70
N GLU A 31 2.66 6.90 -3.65
CA GLU A 31 1.24 7.14 -3.70
C GLU A 31 1.00 8.65 -3.93
N SER A 32 0.18 8.97 -4.92
CA SER A 32 -0.24 10.35 -5.22
C SER A 32 -1.43 10.73 -4.31
N VAL A 33 -1.18 10.90 -3.00
CA VAL A 33 -2.28 11.04 -2.03
C VAL A 33 -2.86 12.46 -1.97
N ASP A 34 -2.06 13.51 -1.99
CA ASP A 34 -2.54 14.80 -1.53
C ASP A 34 -2.54 15.95 -2.55
N ARG A 35 -1.70 15.91 -3.59
CA ARG A 35 -1.52 17.10 -4.43
C ARG A 35 -2.39 17.12 -5.69
N ASP A 36 -2.79 15.95 -6.18
CA ASP A 36 -3.44 15.82 -7.48
C ASP A 36 -4.79 15.08 -7.41
N ASN A 37 -5.31 14.82 -6.20
CA ASN A 37 -6.59 14.13 -6.03
C ASN A 37 -7.70 15.10 -5.58
N PRO A 38 -8.49 15.65 -6.52
CA PRO A 38 -9.53 16.62 -6.19
C PRO A 38 -10.68 16.01 -5.36
N TRP A 39 -10.83 14.68 -5.41
CA TRP A 39 -11.92 13.98 -4.74
C TRP A 39 -11.68 13.76 -3.25
N LEU A 40 -10.42 13.84 -2.79
CA LEU A 40 -10.07 13.56 -1.40
C LEU A 40 -10.70 14.58 -0.44
N GLU A 41 -10.71 15.84 -0.83
CA GLU A 41 -11.31 16.91 -0.04
C GLU A 41 -12.82 16.78 0.02
N HIS A 42 -13.47 16.55 -1.11
CA HIS A 42 -14.92 16.33 -1.20
C HIS A 42 -15.33 15.07 -0.42
N PHE A 43 -14.57 13.99 -0.52
CA PHE A 43 -14.86 12.73 0.16
C PHE A 43 -14.88 12.86 1.70
N TYR A 44 -13.94 13.61 2.28
CA TYR A 44 -13.86 13.79 3.74
C TYR A 44 -14.54 15.05 4.24
N GLY A 45 -14.68 16.09 3.43
CA GLY A 45 -15.10 17.41 3.86
C GLY A 45 -16.58 17.73 3.67
N GLU A 46 -17.30 16.97 2.83
CA GLU A 46 -18.70 17.25 2.56
C GLU A 46 -19.64 16.33 3.34
N PRO A 47 -20.82 16.82 3.76
CA PRO A 47 -21.91 15.98 4.21
C PRO A 47 -22.22 14.92 3.13
N GLU A 48 -22.33 13.65 3.50
CA GLU A 48 -22.51 12.53 2.55
C GLU A 48 -21.35 12.34 1.54
N GLY A 49 -20.23 13.05 1.71
CA GLY A 49 -19.10 13.03 0.79
C GLY A 49 -18.56 11.61 0.56
N MET A 50 -18.46 10.81 1.62
CA MET A 50 -18.05 9.40 1.51
C MET A 50 -18.96 8.61 0.56
N ARG A 51 -20.26 8.85 0.63
CA ARG A 51 -21.23 8.14 -0.23
C ARG A 51 -21.22 8.67 -1.65
N THR A 52 -21.10 9.99 -1.80
CA THR A 52 -21.16 10.64 -3.12
C THR A 52 -19.89 10.41 -3.92
N TYR A 53 -18.72 10.40 -3.24
CA TYR A 53 -17.43 10.43 -3.93
C TYR A 53 -16.58 9.17 -3.75
N ALA A 54 -17.11 8.11 -3.11
CA ALA A 54 -16.36 6.86 -2.91
C ALA A 54 -15.81 6.29 -4.22
N LEU A 55 -16.67 6.08 -5.21
CA LEU A 55 -16.25 5.57 -6.52
C LEU A 55 -15.29 6.53 -7.22
N HIS A 56 -15.56 7.84 -7.21
CA HIS A 56 -14.71 8.85 -7.85
C HIS A 56 -13.29 8.81 -7.29
N LEU A 57 -13.18 8.77 -5.96
CA LEU A 57 -11.91 8.69 -5.25
C LEU A 57 -11.15 7.41 -5.62
N GLN A 58 -11.82 6.26 -5.61
CA GLN A 58 -11.19 4.98 -5.92
C GLN A 58 -10.80 4.86 -7.40
N LEU A 59 -11.58 5.41 -8.31
CA LEU A 59 -11.21 5.49 -9.74
C LEU A 59 -10.03 6.40 -9.98
N HIS A 60 -9.89 7.50 -9.22
CA HIS A 60 -8.70 8.35 -9.30
C HIS A 60 -7.44 7.61 -8.89
N PHE A 61 -7.49 6.86 -7.77
CA PHE A 61 -6.38 6.01 -7.36
C PHE A 61 -6.05 4.95 -8.42
N LEU A 62 -7.04 4.28 -8.96
CA LEU A 62 -6.87 3.28 -10.00
C LEU A 62 -6.19 3.87 -11.25
N ALA A 63 -6.63 5.05 -11.70
CA ALA A 63 -6.02 5.78 -12.82
C ALA A 63 -4.55 6.15 -12.53
N SER A 64 -4.25 6.58 -11.30
CA SER A 64 -2.89 6.85 -10.85
C SER A 64 -2.00 5.60 -10.91
N ARG A 65 -2.55 4.41 -10.55
CA ARG A 65 -1.82 3.13 -10.69
C ARG A 65 -1.53 2.79 -12.15
N PHE A 66 -2.48 2.98 -13.06
CA PHE A 66 -2.23 2.82 -14.49
C PHE A 66 -1.10 3.75 -14.99
N ALA A 67 -1.11 5.02 -14.55
CA ALA A 67 -0.05 5.97 -14.88
C ALA A 67 1.32 5.51 -14.35
N THR A 68 1.37 5.03 -13.11
CA THR A 68 2.59 4.47 -12.51
C THR A 68 3.09 3.24 -13.27
N MET A 69 2.22 2.30 -13.62
CA MET A 69 2.58 1.13 -14.41
C MET A 69 3.12 1.49 -15.79
N ARG A 70 2.51 2.46 -16.45
CA ARG A 70 3.01 2.98 -17.75
C ARG A 70 4.40 3.59 -17.59
N ARG A 71 4.64 4.36 -16.51
CA ARG A 71 5.95 4.92 -16.19
C ARG A 71 6.99 3.83 -15.95
N MET A 72 6.66 2.82 -15.16
CA MET A 72 7.52 1.66 -14.90
C MET A 72 7.91 0.95 -16.19
N ARG A 73 6.96 0.73 -17.10
CA ARG A 73 7.21 0.12 -18.40
C ARG A 73 8.14 0.96 -19.26
N ASN A 74 7.93 2.27 -19.29
CA ASN A 74 8.68 3.17 -20.17
C ASN A 74 10.11 3.40 -19.68
N LEU A 75 10.33 3.48 -18.38
CA LEU A 75 11.65 3.73 -17.78
C LEU A 75 12.43 2.44 -17.51
N GLY A 76 11.75 1.29 -17.42
CA GLY A 76 12.37 0.03 -17.02
C GLY A 76 12.99 0.08 -15.63
N GLY A 77 13.99 -0.79 -15.40
CA GLY A 77 14.72 -0.84 -14.13
C GLY A 77 13.96 -1.50 -12.98
N GLY A 78 14.50 -1.30 -11.78
CA GLY A 78 13.88 -1.78 -10.53
C GLY A 78 13.03 -0.70 -9.87
N TRP A 79 11.95 -1.12 -9.21
CA TRP A 79 11.00 -0.21 -8.56
C TRP A 79 10.63 -0.69 -7.17
N ILE A 80 10.32 0.25 -6.29
CA ILE A 80 9.65 0.02 -5.02
C ILE A 80 8.41 0.90 -4.95
N LEU A 81 7.27 0.31 -4.58
CA LEU A 81 5.99 1.00 -4.47
C LEU A 81 5.68 1.32 -3.00
N ASP A 82 5.42 2.58 -2.70
CA ASP A 82 4.78 3.00 -1.47
C ASP A 82 3.28 2.79 -1.64
N ARG A 83 2.78 1.73 -1.07
CA ARG A 83 1.46 1.14 -1.28
C ARG A 83 1.27 0.50 -2.66
N THR A 84 0.59 -0.61 -2.68
CA THR A 84 0.32 -1.39 -3.89
C THR A 84 -1.12 -1.17 -4.38
N TRP A 85 -1.36 -1.50 -5.64
CA TRP A 85 -2.73 -1.54 -6.20
C TRP A 85 -3.63 -2.60 -5.55
N TYR A 86 -3.04 -3.60 -4.89
CA TYR A 86 -3.81 -4.60 -4.14
C TYR A 86 -4.49 -3.97 -2.93
N GLU A 87 -3.79 -3.11 -2.16
CA GLU A 87 -4.36 -2.41 -1.02
C GLU A 87 -5.48 -1.47 -1.45
N ASP A 88 -5.29 -0.73 -2.57
CA ASP A 88 -6.31 0.20 -3.08
C ASP A 88 -7.62 -0.54 -3.36
N ALA A 89 -7.56 -1.71 -3.97
CA ALA A 89 -8.74 -2.48 -4.33
C ALA A 89 -9.28 -3.34 -3.16
N GLU A 90 -8.39 -4.13 -2.55
CA GLU A 90 -8.79 -5.22 -1.67
C GLU A 90 -8.97 -4.75 -0.20
N VAL A 91 -8.40 -3.60 0.17
CA VAL A 91 -8.59 -2.99 1.50
C VAL A 91 -9.49 -1.77 1.43
N PHE A 92 -9.18 -0.78 0.58
CA PHE A 92 -9.90 0.49 0.56
C PHE A 92 -11.20 0.43 -0.22
N ALA A 93 -11.18 0.12 -1.51
CA ALA A 93 -12.39 0.12 -2.32
C ALA A 93 -13.40 -0.92 -1.83
N ARG A 94 -12.94 -2.14 -1.54
CA ARG A 94 -13.77 -3.19 -0.95
C ARG A 94 -14.35 -2.77 0.39
N GLY A 95 -13.54 -2.12 1.24
CA GLY A 95 -14.00 -1.60 2.53
C GLY A 95 -15.09 -0.53 2.40
N LEU A 96 -15.03 0.34 1.40
CA LEU A 96 -16.08 1.33 1.13
C LEU A 96 -17.39 0.66 0.64
N TYR A 97 -17.26 -0.37 -0.17
CA TYR A 97 -18.42 -1.17 -0.61
C TYR A 97 -19.08 -1.88 0.59
N GLU A 98 -18.32 -2.58 1.42
CA GLU A 98 -18.82 -3.29 2.60
C GLU A 98 -19.50 -2.36 3.61
N GLN A 99 -19.02 -1.12 3.72
CA GLN A 99 -19.64 -0.06 4.53
C GLN A 99 -20.81 0.64 3.83
N ARG A 100 -21.20 0.20 2.63
CA ARG A 100 -22.30 0.75 1.84
C ARG A 100 -22.10 2.21 1.41
N TYR A 101 -20.85 2.65 1.28
CA TYR A 101 -20.50 3.92 0.63
C TYR A 101 -20.42 3.79 -0.89
N MET A 102 -20.34 2.57 -1.41
CA MET A 102 -20.51 2.24 -2.83
C MET A 102 -21.71 1.32 -3.01
N THR A 103 -22.46 1.53 -4.05
CA THR A 103 -23.52 0.61 -4.50
C THR A 103 -22.89 -0.64 -5.10
N GLU A 104 -23.69 -1.71 -5.26
CA GLU A 104 -23.23 -2.94 -5.91
C GLU A 104 -22.76 -2.68 -7.36
N ALA A 105 -23.51 -1.89 -8.13
CA ALA A 105 -23.14 -1.54 -9.50
C ALA A 105 -21.82 -0.74 -9.58
N GLU A 106 -21.56 0.15 -8.63
CA GLU A 106 -20.30 0.90 -8.54
C GLU A 106 -19.14 -0.01 -8.18
N TRP A 107 -19.35 -0.94 -7.24
CA TRP A 107 -18.35 -1.94 -6.87
C TRP A 107 -18.03 -2.87 -8.05
N GLU A 108 -19.04 -3.38 -8.75
CA GLU A 108 -18.85 -4.22 -9.93
C GLU A 108 -18.05 -3.50 -11.03
N LEU A 109 -18.36 -2.23 -11.29
CA LEU A 109 -17.63 -1.41 -12.25
C LEU A 109 -16.16 -1.27 -11.83
N TYR A 110 -15.93 -0.93 -10.55
CA TYR A 110 -14.58 -0.80 -10.02
C TYR A 110 -13.80 -2.13 -10.10
N ALA A 111 -14.42 -3.22 -9.66
CA ALA A 111 -13.81 -4.55 -9.66
C ALA A 111 -13.44 -5.01 -11.08
N ARG A 112 -14.29 -4.69 -12.08
CA ARG A 112 -13.98 -4.96 -13.50
C ARG A 112 -12.76 -4.18 -13.96
N LEU A 113 -12.70 -2.88 -13.68
CA LEU A 113 -11.56 -2.04 -14.04
C LEU A 113 -10.26 -2.48 -13.34
N TYR A 114 -10.34 -2.88 -12.08
CA TYR A 114 -9.24 -3.47 -11.34
C TYR A 114 -8.78 -4.79 -11.97
N GLY A 115 -9.72 -5.65 -12.38
CA GLY A 115 -9.41 -6.86 -13.13
C GLY A 115 -8.61 -6.59 -14.40
N GLU A 116 -9.03 -5.60 -15.19
CA GLU A 116 -8.28 -5.18 -16.40
C GLU A 116 -6.89 -4.64 -16.06
N LEU A 117 -6.75 -3.91 -14.95
CA LEU A 117 -5.44 -3.48 -14.46
C LEU A 117 -4.52 -4.67 -14.19
N LEU A 118 -5.02 -5.70 -13.53
CA LEU A 118 -4.23 -6.91 -13.21
C LEU A 118 -3.80 -7.69 -14.46
N HIS A 119 -4.53 -7.59 -15.56
CA HIS A 119 -4.15 -8.18 -16.84
C HIS A 119 -3.13 -7.34 -17.63
N ALA A 120 -2.87 -6.10 -17.21
CA ALA A 120 -1.89 -5.27 -17.88
C ALA A 120 -0.47 -5.87 -17.75
N PRO A 121 0.35 -5.90 -18.81
CA PRO A 121 1.69 -6.51 -18.78
C PRO A 121 2.63 -5.91 -17.72
N ALA A 122 2.36 -4.70 -17.26
CA ALA A 122 3.14 -4.01 -16.22
C ALA A 122 2.63 -4.33 -14.79
N ALA A 123 1.47 -4.97 -14.64
CA ALA A 123 0.86 -5.31 -13.34
C ALA A 123 1.41 -6.63 -12.76
N ARG A 124 2.69 -6.90 -12.98
CA ARG A 124 3.32 -8.10 -12.40
C ARG A 124 3.35 -7.97 -10.88
N PRO A 125 3.08 -9.06 -10.15
CA PRO A 125 3.25 -9.07 -8.70
C PRO A 125 4.65 -8.61 -8.30
N PRO A 126 4.80 -7.90 -7.18
CA PRO A 126 6.11 -7.67 -6.58
C PRO A 126 6.83 -9.00 -6.33
N ARG A 127 8.15 -9.00 -6.40
CA ARG A 127 8.94 -10.14 -5.95
C ARG A 127 8.83 -10.36 -4.45
N LEU A 128 8.58 -9.27 -3.71
CA LEU A 128 8.39 -9.30 -2.26
C LEU A 128 7.45 -8.16 -1.88
N LEU A 129 6.49 -8.46 -1.03
CA LEU A 129 5.66 -7.48 -0.32
C LEU A 129 6.20 -7.33 1.10
N ILE A 130 6.63 -6.12 1.46
CA ILE A 130 7.07 -5.77 2.82
C ILE A 130 5.86 -5.20 3.54
N TYR A 131 5.31 -5.94 4.49
CA TYR A 131 4.12 -5.54 5.22
C TYR A 131 4.47 -5.00 6.60
N LEU A 132 4.24 -3.70 6.80
CA LEU A 132 4.43 -3.02 8.07
C LEU A 132 3.18 -3.13 8.91
N HIS A 133 3.30 -3.68 10.11
CA HIS A 133 2.19 -3.84 11.04
C HIS A 133 2.56 -3.43 12.47
N ALA A 134 1.55 -3.15 13.27
CA ALA A 134 1.64 -2.92 14.71
C ALA A 134 0.26 -3.11 15.34
N PRO A 135 0.15 -3.19 16.67
CA PRO A 135 -1.10 -3.04 17.36
C PRO A 135 -1.78 -1.70 17.04
N LEU A 136 -3.11 -1.69 17.01
CA LEU A 136 -3.87 -0.49 16.68
C LEU A 136 -3.51 0.71 17.57
N THR A 137 -3.27 0.48 18.87
CA THR A 137 -2.85 1.53 19.81
C THR A 137 -1.59 2.26 19.34
N THR A 138 -0.55 1.51 18.97
CA THR A 138 0.70 2.09 18.44
C THR A 138 0.46 2.90 17.16
N ILE A 139 -0.43 2.42 16.29
CA ILE A 139 -0.79 3.13 15.06
C ILE A 139 -1.53 4.43 15.36
N LEU A 140 -2.47 4.42 16.30
CA LEU A 140 -3.22 5.61 16.70
C LEU A 140 -2.32 6.67 17.33
N ASP A 141 -1.37 6.25 18.17
CA ASP A 141 -0.38 7.16 18.77
C ASP A 141 0.45 7.85 17.68
N ARG A 142 0.96 7.10 16.70
CA ARG A 142 1.72 7.65 15.57
C ARG A 142 0.90 8.57 14.67
N ILE A 143 -0.38 8.28 14.46
CA ILE A 143 -1.31 9.15 13.73
C ILE A 143 -1.51 10.46 14.50
N ALA A 144 -1.70 10.39 15.82
CA ALA A 144 -1.87 11.55 16.68
C ALA A 144 -0.61 12.44 16.70
N GLU A 145 0.57 11.84 16.84
CA GLU A 145 1.87 12.54 16.81
C GLU A 145 2.11 13.24 15.48
N ARG A 146 1.82 12.57 14.35
CA ARG A 146 1.96 13.15 13.01
C ARG A 146 1.04 14.36 12.80
N GLY A 147 -0.12 14.37 13.43
CA GLY A 147 -0.98 15.52 13.58
C GLY A 147 -1.63 16.06 12.31
N ARG A 148 -1.83 15.25 11.28
CA ARG A 148 -2.53 15.66 10.06
C ARG A 148 -3.99 15.98 10.38
N PRO A 149 -4.53 17.18 10.00
CA PRO A 149 -5.89 17.58 10.39
C PRO A 149 -6.96 16.56 10.05
N LYS A 150 -6.98 16.08 8.81
CA LYS A 150 -7.96 15.07 8.33
C LYS A 150 -7.91 13.75 9.10
N GLU A 151 -6.74 13.36 9.58
CA GLU A 151 -6.57 12.14 10.36
C GLU A 151 -7.06 12.30 11.81
N ARG A 152 -6.88 13.49 12.39
CA ARG A 152 -7.39 13.80 13.73
C ARG A 152 -8.91 13.85 13.81
N GLU A 153 -9.56 14.27 12.72
CA GLU A 153 -11.02 14.35 12.62
C GLU A 153 -11.66 12.98 12.30
N THR A 154 -10.84 12.00 11.89
CA THR A 154 -11.31 10.67 11.54
C THR A 154 -11.69 9.88 12.79
N ARG A 155 -12.89 9.31 12.79
CA ARG A 155 -13.43 8.53 13.92
C ARG A 155 -12.60 7.28 14.21
N THR A 156 -12.51 6.91 15.47
CA THR A 156 -11.73 5.73 15.91
C THR A 156 -12.28 4.42 15.32
N ASP A 157 -13.61 4.31 15.14
CA ASP A 157 -14.22 3.12 14.53
C ASP A 157 -13.78 2.87 13.09
N TYR A 158 -13.49 3.93 12.32
CA TYR A 158 -12.88 3.80 11.01
C TYR A 158 -11.49 3.16 11.09
N TRP A 159 -10.66 3.60 12.03
CA TRP A 159 -9.32 3.03 12.22
C TRP A 159 -9.35 1.58 12.67
N VAL A 160 -10.28 1.22 13.56
CA VAL A 160 -10.53 -0.16 14.00
C VAL A 160 -10.89 -1.02 12.77
N ALA A 161 -11.87 -0.59 11.99
CA ALA A 161 -12.31 -1.31 10.80
C ALA A 161 -11.18 -1.47 9.76
N LEU A 162 -10.40 -0.41 9.55
CA LEU A 162 -9.27 -0.44 8.61
C LEU A 162 -8.16 -1.39 9.09
N HIS A 163 -7.85 -1.38 10.39
CA HIS A 163 -6.86 -2.28 10.99
C HIS A 163 -7.26 -3.76 10.82
N THR A 164 -8.53 -4.07 11.11
CA THR A 164 -9.08 -5.43 10.93
C THR A 164 -8.98 -5.86 9.45
N ARG A 165 -9.37 -4.98 8.51
CA ARG A 165 -9.26 -5.30 7.08
C ARG A 165 -7.84 -5.57 6.62
N TYR A 166 -6.87 -4.83 7.13
CA TYR A 166 -5.47 -5.09 6.82
C TYR A 166 -5.03 -6.46 7.35
N ALA A 167 -5.45 -6.84 8.55
CA ALA A 167 -5.14 -8.15 9.11
C ALA A 167 -5.77 -9.29 8.30
N ASP A 168 -7.05 -9.16 7.93
CA ASP A 168 -7.75 -10.13 7.11
C ASP A 168 -7.16 -10.23 5.70
N TRP A 169 -6.85 -9.08 5.10
CA TRP A 169 -6.26 -9.01 3.78
C TRP A 169 -4.90 -9.71 3.71
N ILE A 170 -3.99 -9.40 4.65
CA ILE A 170 -2.65 -9.98 4.61
C ILE A 170 -2.66 -11.48 4.92
N ALA A 171 -3.59 -11.94 5.76
CA ALA A 171 -3.77 -13.36 6.05
C ALA A 171 -4.19 -14.16 4.81
N GLY A 172 -4.94 -13.55 3.89
CA GLY A 172 -5.36 -14.15 2.62
C GLY A 172 -4.48 -13.79 1.42
N PHE A 173 -3.43 -13.00 1.61
CA PHE A 173 -2.59 -12.54 0.49
C PHE A 173 -1.56 -13.60 0.08
N HIS A 174 -1.63 -14.04 -1.18
CA HIS A 174 -0.76 -15.11 -1.70
C HIS A 174 -0.23 -14.84 -3.13
N ARG A 175 -0.25 -13.57 -3.57
CA ARG A 175 0.19 -13.21 -4.93
C ARG A 175 1.70 -13.10 -5.08
N CYS A 176 2.40 -12.91 -3.97
CA CYS A 176 3.86 -12.95 -3.87
C CYS A 176 4.24 -13.21 -2.40
N PRO A 177 5.51 -13.55 -2.11
CA PRO A 177 6.01 -13.67 -0.74
C PRO A 177 5.82 -12.38 0.06
N VAL A 178 5.62 -12.54 1.37
CA VAL A 178 5.40 -11.43 2.30
C VAL A 178 6.46 -11.45 3.39
N LEU A 179 7.17 -10.33 3.55
CA LEU A 179 8.02 -10.07 4.71
C LEU A 179 7.23 -9.26 5.72
N MET A 180 6.91 -9.87 6.85
CA MET A 180 6.24 -9.22 7.98
C MET A 180 7.26 -8.40 8.78
N VAL A 181 6.94 -7.12 9.03
CA VAL A 181 7.78 -6.19 9.81
C VAL A 181 6.91 -5.54 10.88
N ASP A 182 7.14 -5.92 12.14
CA ASP A 182 6.51 -5.23 13.28
C ASP A 182 7.23 -3.91 13.53
N VAL A 183 6.53 -2.79 13.43
CA VAL A 183 7.15 -1.48 13.57
C VAL A 183 7.47 -1.10 15.03
N ARG A 184 7.16 -1.96 15.99
CA ARG A 184 7.63 -1.83 17.38
C ARG A 184 9.07 -2.32 17.53
N ASP A 185 9.41 -3.37 16.77
CA ASP A 185 10.75 -3.97 16.76
C ASP A 185 11.66 -3.24 15.77
N TYR A 186 11.07 -2.69 14.69
CA TYR A 186 11.76 -1.98 13.61
C TYR A 186 11.17 -0.58 13.44
N ASP A 187 11.59 0.37 14.27
CA ASP A 187 11.10 1.75 14.21
C ASP A 187 11.78 2.54 13.07
N VAL A 188 11.34 2.25 11.84
CA VAL A 188 11.87 2.90 10.62
C VAL A 188 11.68 4.42 10.57
N ILE A 189 10.94 5.01 11.51
CA ILE A 189 10.73 6.46 11.60
C ILE A 189 11.68 7.08 12.62
N GLY A 190 11.74 6.53 13.83
CA GLY A 190 12.50 7.08 14.94
C GLY A 190 13.96 6.59 14.98
N ASP A 191 14.23 5.40 14.46
CA ASP A 191 15.57 4.82 14.44
C ASP A 191 16.01 4.38 13.04
N PRO A 192 16.79 5.22 12.32
CA PRO A 192 17.29 4.88 11.00
C PRO A 192 18.17 3.61 10.94
N SER A 193 18.75 3.16 12.06
CA SER A 193 19.56 1.93 12.06
C SER A 193 18.74 0.68 11.78
N THR A 194 17.46 0.69 12.15
CA THR A 194 16.52 -0.41 11.86
C THR A 194 16.26 -0.60 10.36
N ILE A 195 16.49 0.43 9.55
CA ILE A 195 16.34 0.35 8.09
C ILE A 195 17.38 -0.62 7.50
N GLU A 196 18.61 -0.64 8.02
CA GLU A 196 19.64 -1.58 7.55
C GLU A 196 19.27 -3.02 7.88
N GLU A 197 18.67 -3.25 9.04
CA GLU A 197 18.21 -4.57 9.43
C GLU A 197 17.02 -5.04 8.56
N VAL A 198 16.06 -4.17 8.31
CA VAL A 198 14.97 -4.48 7.36
C VAL A 198 15.52 -4.72 5.96
N ALA A 199 16.51 -3.93 5.51
CA ALA A 199 17.14 -4.12 4.20
C ALA A 199 17.87 -5.47 4.12
N PHE A 200 18.50 -5.90 5.20
CA PHE A 200 19.13 -7.22 5.27
C PHE A 200 18.08 -8.33 5.13
N ARG A 201 16.98 -8.28 5.89
CA ARG A 201 15.86 -9.25 5.79
C ARG A 201 15.22 -9.28 4.40
N VAL A 202 15.12 -8.12 3.74
CA VAL A 202 14.63 -8.04 2.35
C VAL A 202 15.55 -8.81 1.41
N ARG A 203 16.88 -8.69 1.55
CA ARG A 203 17.83 -9.45 0.73
C ARG A 203 17.72 -10.94 0.98
N GLU A 204 17.72 -11.38 2.24
CA GLU A 204 17.56 -12.80 2.57
C GLU A 204 16.27 -13.38 1.98
N SER A 205 15.16 -12.64 2.08
CA SER A 205 13.88 -13.07 1.51
C SER A 205 13.92 -13.17 -0.02
N LEU A 206 14.67 -12.31 -0.69
CA LEU A 206 14.84 -12.34 -2.15
C LEU A 206 15.80 -13.43 -2.62
N GLU A 207 16.82 -13.74 -1.82
CA GLU A 207 17.84 -14.76 -2.12
C GLU A 207 17.33 -16.18 -1.82
N GLY A 208 16.54 -16.35 -0.76
CA GLY A 208 15.93 -17.64 -0.41
C GLY A 208 14.91 -18.16 -1.43
N GLU A 209 14.44 -17.31 -2.33
CA GLU A 209 13.54 -17.67 -3.43
C GLU A 209 14.26 -18.13 -4.72
N ILE A 210 15.59 -17.98 -4.80
CA ILE A 210 16.35 -18.51 -5.93
C ILE A 210 16.59 -19.98 -5.65
N PRO A 211 15.96 -20.93 -6.39
CA PRO A 211 16.39 -22.31 -6.35
C PRO A 211 17.89 -22.32 -6.68
N GLN A 212 18.70 -22.92 -5.82
CA GLN A 212 20.08 -23.21 -6.19
C GLN A 212 20.02 -24.03 -7.48
N LEU A 213 20.30 -23.39 -8.61
CA LEU A 213 20.66 -24.11 -9.82
C LEU A 213 21.90 -24.91 -9.43
N GLU A 214 21.72 -26.22 -9.22
CA GLU A 214 22.83 -27.15 -9.13
C GLU A 214 23.67 -26.94 -10.40
N LEU A 215 24.80 -26.29 -10.23
CA LEU A 215 25.88 -26.32 -11.21
C LEU A 215 26.37 -27.76 -11.23
N SER A 216 25.75 -28.58 -12.08
CA SER A 216 26.32 -29.87 -12.44
C SER A 216 27.63 -29.60 -13.15
N VAL A 217 28.73 -29.97 -12.46
CA VAL A 217 30.10 -30.03 -12.99
C VAL A 217 30.22 -31.13 -14.04
#